data_6246f962f9c44e78fb0a92b588d14529
#
_entry.id   6246f962f9c44e78fb0a92b588d14529
#
_cell.length_a   1.000
_cell.length_b   1.000
_cell.length_c   1.000
_cell.angle_alpha   90.00
_cell.angle_beta   90.00
_cell.angle_gamma   90.00
#
_symmetry.space_group_name_H-M   'P 1'
#
loop_
_entity.id
_entity.type
_entity.pdbx_description
1 polymer ?
#
loop_
_entity_poly.entity_id
_entity_poly.type
_entity_poly.pdbx_seq_one_letter_code
_entity_poly.pdbx_strand_id
1 'polypeptide(L)'
;MNRALAGIWPYLFTLDAVIYSVLKIKAQRMLGHAILCDRFIPDVIVDLMCETKDHRLLKRLPGRILLSLIPKGSRLIIIDVAESTAYDRKHDIPNINYLKERRKIYLALAKALNIPVVDGEMGLADVHINILRLLGLGLEEDVL
;
A
#
# COMPACT_ATOMS: atom_id res chain seq x y z
N MET A 1 10.10 8.86 -21.65
CA MET A 1 10.22 9.81 -20.53
C MET A 1 11.66 10.32 -20.48
N ASN A 2 11.87 11.62 -20.46
CA ASN A 2 13.20 12.23 -20.51
C ASN A 2 14.00 11.83 -19.25
N ARG A 3 15.27 11.41 -19.37
CA ARG A 3 16.11 10.92 -18.24
C ARG A 3 16.19 11.93 -17.08
N ALA A 4 16.16 13.23 -17.38
CA ALA A 4 16.17 14.29 -16.38
C ALA A 4 14.85 14.33 -15.58
N LEU A 5 13.70 14.17 -16.26
CA LEU A 5 12.38 14.11 -15.61
C LEU A 5 12.22 12.89 -14.72
N ALA A 6 12.78 11.74 -15.13
CA ALA A 6 12.74 10.52 -14.31
C ALA A 6 13.46 10.69 -12.95
N GLY A 7 14.48 11.55 -12.88
CA GLY A 7 15.19 11.84 -11.63
C GLY A 7 14.42 12.77 -10.68
N ILE A 8 13.58 13.66 -11.20
CA ILE A 8 12.82 14.65 -10.41
C ILE A 8 11.45 14.08 -10.00
N TRP A 9 10.86 13.20 -10.79
CA TRP A 9 9.53 12.65 -10.61
C TRP A 9 9.27 12.07 -9.21
N PRO A 10 10.17 11.25 -8.61
CA PRO A 10 9.98 10.75 -7.26
C PRO A 10 9.85 11.83 -6.20
N TYR A 11 10.52 12.96 -6.38
CA TYR A 11 10.45 14.08 -5.43
C TYR A 11 9.13 14.84 -5.53
N LEU A 12 8.59 15.03 -6.75
CA LEU A 12 7.29 15.66 -6.95
C LEU A 12 6.16 14.79 -6.37
N PHE A 13 6.18 13.48 -6.63
CA PHE A 13 5.23 12.54 -6.05
C PHE A 13 5.32 12.47 -4.52
N THR A 14 6.55 12.53 -3.99
CA THR A 14 6.76 12.56 -2.54
C THR A 14 6.18 13.83 -1.94
N LEU A 15 6.33 14.98 -2.60
CA LEU A 15 5.78 16.25 -2.14
C LEU A 15 4.24 16.20 -2.06
N ASP A 16 3.58 15.69 -3.09
CA ASP A 16 2.11 15.52 -3.10
C ASP A 16 1.65 14.58 -1.97
N ALA A 17 2.31 13.45 -1.79
CA ALA A 17 2.03 12.52 -0.70
C ALA A 17 2.24 13.15 0.69
N VAL A 18 3.26 14.01 0.87
CA VAL A 18 3.49 14.77 2.11
C VAL A 18 2.32 15.68 2.38
N ILE A 19 1.92 16.50 1.41
CA ILE A 19 0.81 17.45 1.54
C ILE A 19 -0.48 16.71 1.91
N TYR A 20 -0.81 15.64 1.19
CA TYR A 20 -1.99 14.83 1.45
C TYR A 20 -1.96 14.22 2.87
N SER A 21 -0.86 13.60 3.27
CA SER A 21 -0.71 12.98 4.59
C SER A 21 -0.80 14.00 5.73
N VAL A 22 -0.19 15.16 5.57
CA VAL A 22 -0.22 16.21 6.60
C VAL A 22 -1.63 16.80 6.72
N LEU A 23 -2.24 17.20 5.60
CA LEU A 23 -3.51 17.92 5.65
C LEU A 23 -4.70 16.99 5.98
N LYS A 24 -4.75 15.78 5.40
CA LYS A 24 -5.92 14.91 5.61
C LYS A 24 -5.75 13.94 6.78
N ILE A 25 -4.61 13.30 6.90
CA ILE A 25 -4.45 12.23 7.89
C ILE A 25 -4.07 12.77 9.26
N LYS A 26 -3.06 13.64 9.36
CA LYS A 26 -2.67 14.20 10.65
C LYS A 26 -3.79 15.00 11.29
N ALA A 27 -4.47 15.86 10.52
CA ALA A 27 -5.56 16.68 11.03
C ALA A 27 -6.70 15.81 11.61
N GLN A 28 -7.14 14.79 10.89
CA GLN A 28 -8.20 13.89 11.35
C GLN A 28 -7.78 13.08 12.60
N ARG A 29 -6.53 12.64 12.66
CA ARG A 29 -6.01 11.95 13.86
C ARG A 29 -5.96 12.85 15.08
N MET A 30 -5.60 14.12 14.92
CA MET A 30 -5.63 15.09 16.01
C MET A 30 -7.05 15.32 16.57
N LEU A 31 -8.08 15.10 15.75
CA LEU A 31 -9.49 15.13 16.14
C LEU A 31 -9.96 13.81 16.79
N GLY A 32 -9.07 12.83 16.99
CA GLY A 32 -9.40 11.54 17.61
C GLY A 32 -10.09 10.53 16.70
N HIS A 33 -10.15 10.80 15.39
CA HIS A 33 -10.82 9.89 14.45
C HIS A 33 -9.95 8.67 14.13
N ALA A 34 -10.57 7.48 14.05
CA ALA A 34 -10.01 6.32 13.40
C ALA A 34 -10.10 6.53 11.87
N ILE A 35 -9.00 6.23 11.16
CA ILE A 35 -8.92 6.45 9.72
C ILE A 35 -8.63 5.11 9.04
N LEU A 36 -9.51 4.72 8.13
CA LEU A 36 -9.28 3.62 7.21
C LEU A 36 -8.86 4.20 5.85
N CYS A 37 -7.70 3.79 5.37
CA CYS A 37 -7.20 4.18 4.05
C CYS A 37 -7.22 2.97 3.13
N ASP A 38 -8.03 3.03 2.09
CA ASP A 38 -7.86 2.18 0.91
C ASP A 38 -6.78 2.83 0.05
N ARG A 39 -5.66 2.15 -0.07
CA ARG A 39 -4.41 2.63 -0.66
C ARG A 39 -3.80 3.81 0.11
N PHE A 40 -2.50 3.74 0.33
CA PHE A 40 -1.78 4.80 1.04
C PHE A 40 -0.31 4.80 0.63
N ILE A 41 0.60 5.11 1.54
CA ILE A 41 2.04 5.21 1.26
C ILE A 41 2.64 3.95 0.60
N PRO A 42 2.28 2.71 0.97
CA PRO A 42 2.77 1.53 0.27
C PRO A 42 2.47 1.55 -1.24
N ASP A 43 1.27 2.01 -1.63
CA ASP A 43 0.89 2.11 -3.04
C ASP A 43 1.71 3.16 -3.78
N VAL A 44 1.92 4.33 -3.17
CA VAL A 44 2.77 5.40 -3.72
C VAL A 44 4.21 4.88 -3.96
N ILE A 45 4.74 4.11 -3.02
CA ILE A 45 6.07 3.50 -3.14
C ILE A 45 6.11 2.50 -4.30
N VAL A 46 5.10 1.62 -4.39
CA VAL A 46 5.02 0.63 -5.47
C VAL A 46 4.88 1.32 -6.83
N ASP A 47 4.04 2.35 -6.95
CA ASP A 47 3.87 3.13 -8.18
C ASP A 47 5.18 3.77 -8.61
N LEU A 48 5.88 4.43 -7.71
CA LEU A 48 7.18 5.05 -7.99
C LEU A 48 8.24 4.02 -8.39
N MET A 49 8.29 2.87 -7.71
CA MET A 49 9.23 1.80 -8.05
C MET A 49 8.94 1.20 -9.44
N CYS A 50 7.66 1.05 -9.80
CA CYS A 50 7.26 0.58 -11.12
C CYS A 50 7.60 1.60 -12.21
N GLU A 51 7.30 2.87 -12.00
CA GLU A 51 7.49 3.93 -13.00
C GLU A 51 8.97 4.26 -13.23
N THR A 52 9.73 4.35 -12.14
CA THR A 52 11.15 4.73 -12.19
C THR A 52 12.09 3.55 -12.41
N LYS A 53 11.58 2.31 -12.27
CA LYS A 53 12.38 1.06 -12.24
C LYS A 53 13.49 1.09 -11.17
N ASP A 54 13.30 1.89 -10.14
CA ASP A 54 14.26 2.05 -9.05
C ASP A 54 13.90 1.16 -7.85
N HIS A 55 14.38 -0.08 -7.87
CA HIS A 55 14.19 -1.02 -6.76
C HIS A 55 14.94 -0.63 -5.46
N ARG A 56 15.74 0.42 -5.49
CA ARG A 56 16.44 0.95 -4.31
C ARG A 56 15.75 2.18 -3.71
N LEU A 57 14.56 2.53 -4.17
CA LEU A 57 13.82 3.71 -3.73
C LEU A 57 13.71 3.81 -2.20
N LEU A 58 13.46 2.69 -1.50
CA LEU A 58 13.34 2.66 -0.04
C LEU A 58 14.63 3.09 0.70
N LYS A 59 15.79 2.93 0.06
CA LYS A 59 17.08 3.35 0.63
C LYS A 59 17.43 4.81 0.32
N ARG A 60 16.70 5.44 -0.62
CA ARG A 60 16.90 6.83 -1.03
C ARG A 60 16.04 7.79 -0.21
N LEU A 61 16.37 9.07 -0.28
CA LEU A 61 15.67 10.12 0.47
C LEU A 61 14.16 10.14 0.23
N PRO A 62 13.64 10.09 -1.02
CA PRO A 62 12.19 10.07 -1.24
C PRO A 62 11.49 8.90 -0.56
N GLY A 63 12.01 7.68 -0.69
CA GLY A 63 11.43 6.50 -0.05
C GLY A 63 11.45 6.57 1.48
N ARG A 64 12.53 7.11 2.06
CA ARG A 64 12.62 7.32 3.52
C ARG A 64 11.61 8.36 4.01
N ILE A 65 11.41 9.45 3.26
CA ILE A 65 10.39 10.46 3.56
C ILE A 65 9.01 9.80 3.49
N LEU A 66 8.68 9.08 2.41
CA LEU A 66 7.39 8.39 2.27
C LEU A 66 7.13 7.45 3.45
N LEU A 67 8.10 6.62 3.83
CA LEU A 67 7.95 5.74 4.98
C LEU A 67 7.70 6.50 6.29
N SER A 68 8.31 7.67 6.47
CA SER A 68 8.12 8.50 7.66
C SER A 68 6.72 9.15 7.74
N LEU A 69 5.98 9.17 6.64
CA LEU A 69 4.60 9.67 6.59
C LEU A 69 3.59 8.66 7.14
N ILE A 70 3.97 7.38 7.25
CA ILE A 70 3.12 6.37 7.86
C ILE A 70 3.03 6.69 9.36
N PRO A 71 1.83 7.00 9.88
CA PRO A 71 1.70 7.38 11.28
C PRO A 71 2.06 6.23 12.21
N LYS A 72 2.73 6.53 13.31
CA LYS A 72 3.03 5.53 14.35
C LYS A 72 1.74 4.88 14.85
N GLY A 73 1.77 3.56 14.99
CA GLY A 73 0.59 2.77 15.39
C GLY A 73 -0.38 2.46 14.25
N SER A 74 -0.07 2.84 13.00
CA SER A 74 -0.84 2.37 11.85
C SER A 74 -0.66 0.86 11.67
N ARG A 75 -1.76 0.19 11.34
CA ARG A 75 -1.76 -1.21 10.93
C ARG A 75 -1.87 -1.26 9.42
N LEU A 76 -0.86 -1.82 8.77
CA LEU A 76 -0.83 -2.02 7.33
C LEU A 76 -1.16 -3.49 7.04
N ILE A 77 -1.95 -3.73 6.02
CA ILE A 77 -2.29 -5.07 5.54
C ILE A 77 -2.24 -5.04 4.02
N ILE A 78 -1.66 -6.06 3.41
CA ILE A 78 -1.70 -6.26 1.97
C ILE A 78 -2.61 -7.45 1.70
N ILE A 79 -3.58 -7.28 0.80
CA ILE A 79 -4.41 -8.38 0.29
C ILE A 79 -3.79 -8.81 -1.03
N ASP A 80 -3.26 -10.03 -1.06
CA ASP A 80 -2.61 -10.58 -2.24
C ASP A 80 -3.59 -11.41 -3.06
N VAL A 81 -3.62 -11.15 -4.35
CA VAL A 81 -4.47 -11.85 -5.34
C VAL A 81 -3.58 -12.27 -6.50
N ALA A 82 -3.81 -13.45 -7.05
CA ALA A 82 -3.11 -13.92 -8.24
C ALA A 82 -3.33 -12.96 -9.42
N GLU A 83 -2.32 -12.81 -10.25
CA GLU A 83 -2.35 -11.86 -11.37
C GLU A 83 -3.46 -12.19 -12.40
N SER A 84 -3.73 -13.48 -12.60
CA SER A 84 -4.83 -13.94 -13.43
C SER A 84 -6.17 -13.49 -12.90
N THR A 85 -6.45 -13.76 -11.62
CA THR A 85 -7.69 -13.35 -10.95
C THR A 85 -7.86 -11.83 -10.93
N ALA A 86 -6.77 -11.09 -10.67
CA ALA A 86 -6.81 -9.62 -10.70
C ALA A 86 -7.05 -9.08 -12.11
N TYR A 87 -6.50 -9.73 -13.13
CA TYR A 87 -6.70 -9.35 -14.54
C TYR A 87 -8.14 -9.60 -14.99
N ASP A 88 -8.72 -10.72 -14.60
CA ASP A 88 -10.10 -11.09 -14.95
C ASP A 88 -11.13 -10.17 -14.27
N ARG A 89 -10.80 -9.64 -13.07
CA ARG A 89 -11.67 -8.71 -12.33
C ARG A 89 -11.63 -7.27 -12.83
N LYS A 90 -10.61 -6.87 -13.58
CA LYS A 90 -10.39 -5.49 -14.02
C LYS A 90 -10.11 -5.42 -15.51
N HIS A 91 -10.95 -4.68 -16.24
CA HIS A 91 -10.83 -4.51 -17.69
C HIS A 91 -9.95 -3.32 -18.13
N ASP A 92 -9.47 -2.51 -17.19
CA ASP A 92 -8.68 -1.30 -17.43
C ASP A 92 -7.16 -1.49 -17.29
N ILE A 93 -6.73 -2.74 -17.14
CA ILE A 93 -5.31 -3.07 -16.93
C ILE A 93 -4.62 -3.32 -18.28
N PRO A 94 -3.46 -2.68 -18.53
CA PRO A 94 -2.77 -2.79 -19.83
C PRO A 94 -2.41 -4.23 -20.23
N ASN A 95 -1.90 -5.02 -19.28
CA ASN A 95 -1.55 -6.42 -19.48
C ASN A 95 -1.19 -7.13 -18.17
N ILE A 96 -1.17 -8.44 -18.18
CA ILE A 96 -0.88 -9.28 -17.01
C ILE A 96 0.56 -9.09 -16.48
N ASN A 97 1.53 -8.74 -17.32
CA ASN A 97 2.91 -8.54 -16.87
C ASN A 97 3.04 -7.29 -15.99
N TYR A 98 2.20 -6.26 -16.22
CA TYR A 98 2.09 -5.11 -15.35
C TYR A 98 1.68 -5.51 -13.93
N LEU A 99 0.70 -6.40 -13.80
CA LEU A 99 0.27 -6.93 -12.50
C LEU A 99 1.34 -7.78 -11.83
N LYS A 100 2.04 -8.64 -12.59
CA LYS A 100 3.14 -9.46 -12.08
C LYS A 100 4.25 -8.61 -11.47
N GLU A 101 4.64 -7.54 -12.16
CA GLU A 101 5.69 -6.64 -11.67
C GLU A 101 5.25 -5.94 -10.37
N ARG A 102 4.04 -5.39 -10.35
CA ARG A 102 3.48 -4.73 -9.16
C ARG A 102 3.36 -5.68 -7.97
N ARG A 103 2.76 -6.86 -8.15
CA ARG A 103 2.62 -7.87 -7.10
C ARG A 103 3.97 -8.25 -6.50
N LYS A 104 4.98 -8.47 -7.36
CA LYS A 104 6.36 -8.76 -6.90
C LYS A 104 6.90 -7.65 -6.00
N ILE A 105 6.65 -6.37 -6.34
CA ILE A 105 7.10 -5.24 -5.55
C ILE A 105 6.30 -5.15 -4.23
N TYR A 106 4.97 -5.34 -4.25
CA TYR A 106 4.15 -5.38 -3.03
C TYR A 106 4.62 -6.45 -2.05
N LEU A 107 4.87 -7.67 -2.52
CA LEU A 107 5.34 -8.77 -1.67
C LEU A 107 6.75 -8.49 -1.13
N ALA A 108 7.63 -7.91 -1.94
CA ALA A 108 8.95 -7.49 -1.48
C ALA A 108 8.87 -6.38 -0.42
N LEU A 109 7.96 -5.41 -0.59
CA LEU A 109 7.70 -4.35 0.36
C LEU A 109 7.10 -4.90 1.66
N ALA A 110 6.12 -5.83 1.56
CA ALA A 110 5.54 -6.51 2.70
C ALA A 110 6.61 -7.18 3.56
N LYS A 111 7.52 -7.93 2.92
CA LYS A 111 8.65 -8.57 3.60
C LYS A 111 9.60 -7.55 4.23
N ALA A 112 9.94 -6.48 3.52
CA ALA A 112 10.90 -5.46 4.00
C ALA A 112 10.37 -4.67 5.20
N LEU A 113 9.06 -4.45 5.27
CA LEU A 113 8.39 -3.66 6.31
C LEU A 113 7.64 -4.52 7.34
N ASN A 114 7.74 -5.85 7.23
CA ASN A 114 7.01 -6.80 8.07
C ASN A 114 5.48 -6.56 8.07
N ILE A 115 4.92 -6.27 6.88
CA ILE A 115 3.48 -6.06 6.69
C ILE A 115 2.81 -7.44 6.51
N PRO A 116 1.76 -7.78 7.27
CA PRO A 116 1.02 -9.00 7.06
C PRO A 116 0.34 -9.02 5.68
N VAL A 117 0.35 -10.20 5.06
CA VAL A 117 -0.27 -10.45 3.76
C VAL A 117 -1.43 -11.41 3.97
N VAL A 118 -2.61 -11.03 3.51
CA VAL A 118 -3.83 -11.85 3.52
C VAL A 118 -4.05 -12.40 2.13
N ASP A 119 -4.38 -13.68 2.04
CA ASP A 119 -4.74 -14.33 0.79
C ASP A 119 -6.11 -13.85 0.31
N GLY A 120 -6.15 -13.11 -0.77
CA GLY A 120 -7.36 -12.55 -1.39
C GLY A 120 -8.06 -13.52 -2.35
N GLU A 121 -7.57 -14.77 -2.50
CA GLU A 121 -8.23 -15.84 -3.25
C GLU A 121 -9.27 -16.58 -2.39
N MET A 122 -9.21 -16.41 -1.09
CA MET A 122 -10.22 -16.95 -0.18
C MET A 122 -11.60 -16.30 -0.37
N GLY A 123 -12.63 -16.91 0.21
CA GLY A 123 -13.97 -16.31 0.26
C GLY A 123 -13.96 -14.93 0.93
N LEU A 124 -14.84 -14.04 0.49
CA LEU A 124 -14.90 -12.66 1.02
C LEU A 124 -15.04 -12.62 2.54
N ALA A 125 -15.85 -13.53 3.11
CA ALA A 125 -16.04 -13.64 4.56
C ALA A 125 -14.74 -14.00 5.28
N ASP A 126 -13.97 -14.95 4.73
CA ASP A 126 -12.70 -15.41 5.33
C ASP A 126 -11.64 -14.31 5.26
N VAL A 127 -11.55 -13.59 4.14
CA VAL A 127 -10.68 -12.43 3.99
C VAL A 127 -11.02 -11.39 5.05
N HIS A 128 -12.31 -11.07 5.23
CA HIS A 128 -12.78 -10.11 6.20
C HIS A 128 -12.41 -10.53 7.64
N ILE A 129 -12.70 -11.77 8.01
CA ILE A 129 -12.36 -12.32 9.35
C ILE A 129 -10.85 -12.21 9.60
N ASN A 130 -10.03 -12.58 8.62
CA ASN A 130 -8.58 -12.49 8.75
C ASN A 130 -8.08 -11.05 8.93
N ILE A 131 -8.68 -10.09 8.21
CA ILE A 131 -8.37 -8.66 8.38
C ILE A 131 -8.75 -8.20 9.80
N LEU A 132 -9.96 -8.51 10.28
CA LEU A 132 -10.41 -8.13 11.62
C LEU A 132 -9.47 -8.71 12.69
N ARG A 133 -9.08 -9.98 12.57
CA ARG A 133 -8.13 -10.63 13.47
C ARG A 133 -6.77 -9.91 13.49
N LEU A 134 -6.24 -9.56 12.33
CA LEU A 134 -4.98 -8.81 12.22
C LEU A 134 -5.06 -7.40 12.79
N LEU A 135 -6.25 -6.78 12.73
CA LEU A 135 -6.51 -5.48 13.34
C LEU A 135 -6.74 -5.57 14.86
N GLY A 136 -6.84 -6.78 15.45
CA GLY A 136 -7.21 -6.97 16.84
C GLY A 136 -8.64 -6.51 17.13
N LEU A 137 -9.49 -6.49 16.10
CA LEU A 137 -10.91 -6.25 16.17
C LEU A 137 -11.62 -7.62 16.10
N GLY A 138 -11.20 -8.55 16.97
CA GLY A 138 -11.83 -9.86 17.03
C GLY A 138 -13.33 -9.70 17.19
N LEU A 139 -14.11 -10.50 16.44
CA LEU A 139 -15.50 -10.73 16.82
C LEU A 139 -15.41 -11.29 18.24
N GLU A 140 -15.84 -10.54 19.24
CA GLU A 140 -16.18 -11.14 20.52
C GLU A 140 -17.18 -12.25 20.19
N GLU A 141 -16.78 -13.48 20.45
CA GLU A 141 -17.70 -14.63 20.54
C GLU A 141 -18.55 -14.42 21.80
N ASP A 142 -19.28 -13.34 21.85
CA ASP A 142 -20.33 -13.11 22.81
C ASP A 142 -21.63 -13.00 22.04
N VAL A 143 -22.28 -14.13 21.87
CA VAL A 143 -23.71 -14.33 22.16
C VAL A 143 -24.07 -15.78 21.82
N LEU A 144 -24.02 -16.63 22.81
CA LEU A 144 -24.99 -17.71 23.00
C LEU A 144 -25.45 -17.67 24.45
#